data_4bdb2a7c52d73ebad56df7f94a9a287c
#
_entry.id   4bdb2a7c52d73ebad56df7f94a9a287c
#
_cell.length_a   1.000
_cell.length_b   1.000
_cell.length_c   1.000
_cell.angle_alpha   90.00
_cell.angle_beta   90.00
_cell.angle_gamma   90.00
#
_symmetry.space_group_name_H-M   'P 1'
#
loop_
_entity.id
_entity.type
_entity.pdbx_description
1 polymer ?
#
loop_
_entity_poly.entity_id
_entity_poly.type
_entity_poly.pdbx_seq_one_letter_code
_entity_poly.pdbx_strand_id
1 'polypeptide(L)'
;MNCTAESLLHLSTRLMFRFFGAATVALALTGCGTLTAIGNLESGAGTEAGRMWDRWVDSQGDIAVATTWERKVKPGITVEQIEQSFASVSAELNFRPVGELPLSKELENRTGKPQKLLKVYSYCNPFTARKMVDFSPHMAAYLPCRITLVERDDGLWLYTLNMDMMIRMGRTLPPDLKADALKVREAIWQMMERGANGDF
;
A
#
# COMPACT_ATOMS: atom_id res chain seq x y z
N MET A 1 -60.74 -26.71 14.08
CA MET A 1 -59.28 -26.67 14.08
C MET A 1 -58.81 -26.49 12.65
N ASN A 2 -58.82 -25.25 12.17
CA ASN A 2 -58.23 -24.90 10.84
C ASN A 2 -57.49 -23.56 11.00
N CYS A 3 -56.23 -23.66 11.44
CA CYS A 3 -55.40 -22.48 11.64
C CYS A 3 -53.96 -22.85 11.32
N THR A 4 -53.58 -23.00 10.04
CA THR A 4 -52.17 -23.23 9.68
C THR A 4 -51.81 -22.82 8.24
N ALA A 5 -52.72 -22.58 7.33
CA ALA A 5 -52.35 -22.25 5.94
C ALA A 5 -52.22 -20.74 5.69
N GLU A 6 -53.06 -19.93 6.31
CA GLU A 6 -53.01 -18.46 6.08
C GLU A 6 -51.83 -17.74 6.75
N SER A 7 -51.36 -18.24 7.90
CA SER A 7 -50.21 -17.61 8.59
C SER A 7 -48.89 -17.81 7.88
N LEU A 8 -48.68 -18.89 7.15
CA LEU A 8 -47.46 -19.16 6.37
C LEU A 8 -47.44 -18.34 5.09
N LEU A 9 -48.59 -18.06 4.46
CA LEU A 9 -48.63 -17.22 3.26
C LEU A 9 -48.32 -15.75 3.57
N HIS A 10 -48.82 -15.25 4.72
CA HIS A 10 -48.50 -13.89 5.17
C HIS A 10 -47.05 -13.70 5.63
N LEU A 11 -46.41 -14.75 6.12
CA LEU A 11 -45.00 -14.69 6.53
C LEU A 11 -44.07 -14.67 5.31
N SER A 12 -44.37 -15.45 4.27
CA SER A 12 -43.58 -15.51 3.05
C SER A 12 -43.64 -14.20 2.22
N THR A 13 -44.84 -13.60 2.12
CA THR A 13 -45.02 -12.32 1.43
C THR A 13 -44.33 -11.17 2.15
N ARG A 14 -44.37 -11.12 3.48
CA ARG A 14 -43.65 -10.09 4.26
C ARG A 14 -42.15 -10.25 4.19
N LEU A 15 -41.65 -11.46 4.10
CA LEU A 15 -40.22 -11.75 3.92
C LEU A 15 -39.76 -11.34 2.53
N MET A 16 -40.49 -11.68 1.47
CA MET A 16 -40.18 -11.24 0.09
C MET A 16 -40.22 -9.72 -0.05
N PHE A 17 -41.21 -9.02 0.51
CA PHE A 17 -41.26 -7.55 0.48
C PHE A 17 -40.07 -6.89 1.23
N ARG A 18 -39.59 -7.51 2.31
CA ARG A 18 -38.39 -7.02 3.04
C ARG A 18 -37.11 -7.23 2.26
N PHE A 19 -36.97 -8.34 1.54
CA PHE A 19 -35.80 -8.59 0.67
C PHE A 19 -35.84 -7.71 -0.58
N PHE A 20 -36.99 -7.49 -1.20
CA PHE A 20 -37.13 -6.58 -2.31
C PHE A 20 -36.91 -5.11 -1.90
N GLY A 21 -37.40 -4.68 -0.75
CA GLY A 21 -37.17 -3.35 -0.19
C GLY A 21 -35.72 -3.11 0.17
N ALA A 22 -35.02 -4.10 0.73
CA ALA A 22 -33.60 -4.00 1.04
C ALA A 22 -32.72 -3.96 -0.23
N ALA A 23 -33.08 -4.74 -1.26
CA ALA A 23 -32.36 -4.73 -2.53
C ALA A 23 -32.55 -3.41 -3.30
N THR A 24 -33.76 -2.83 -3.29
CA THR A 24 -33.99 -1.51 -3.92
C THR A 24 -33.31 -0.36 -3.18
N VAL A 25 -33.25 -0.39 -1.86
CA VAL A 25 -32.50 0.61 -1.06
C VAL A 25 -31.00 0.46 -1.29
N ALA A 26 -30.47 -0.75 -1.39
CA ALA A 26 -29.07 -0.99 -1.72
C ALA A 26 -28.70 -0.48 -3.14
N LEU A 27 -29.58 -0.68 -4.14
CA LEU A 27 -29.37 -0.12 -5.49
C LEU A 27 -29.51 1.41 -5.54
N ALA A 28 -30.37 2.01 -4.72
CA ALA A 28 -30.52 3.46 -4.66
C ALA A 28 -29.34 4.17 -3.96
N LEU A 29 -28.61 3.47 -3.10
CA LEU A 29 -27.39 3.97 -2.43
C LEU A 29 -26.14 3.86 -3.33
N THR A 30 -26.16 3.01 -4.35
CA THR A 30 -25.13 3.00 -5.41
C THR A 30 -25.48 4.05 -6.46
N GLY A 31 -25.36 5.33 -6.10
CA GLY A 31 -25.48 6.42 -7.07
C GLY A 31 -24.54 6.21 -8.26
N CYS A 32 -24.88 6.76 -9.43
CA CYS A 32 -24.08 6.69 -10.66
C CYS A 32 -22.58 6.95 -10.44
N GLY A 33 -22.23 7.77 -9.44
CA GLY A 33 -20.86 8.07 -9.05
C GLY A 33 -20.07 6.86 -8.53
N THR A 34 -20.68 6.00 -7.73
CA THR A 34 -20.03 4.79 -7.20
C THR A 34 -19.73 3.78 -8.30
N LEU A 35 -20.68 3.53 -9.21
CA LEU A 35 -20.48 2.63 -10.34
C LEU A 35 -19.40 3.15 -11.28
N THR A 36 -19.39 4.46 -11.56
CA THR A 36 -18.35 5.11 -12.36
C THR A 36 -16.97 4.99 -11.68
N ALA A 37 -16.89 5.21 -10.38
CA ALA A 37 -15.64 5.07 -9.65
C ALA A 37 -15.10 3.62 -9.70
N ILE A 38 -15.96 2.62 -9.49
CA ILE A 38 -15.59 1.21 -9.59
C ILE A 38 -15.16 0.84 -11.02
N GLY A 39 -15.88 1.34 -12.04
CA GLY A 39 -15.55 1.11 -13.46
C GLY A 39 -14.24 1.74 -13.88
N ASN A 40 -13.76 2.77 -13.17
CA ASN A 40 -12.50 3.45 -13.43
C ASN A 40 -11.31 2.86 -12.68
N LEU A 41 -11.50 1.86 -11.82
CA LEU A 41 -10.39 1.25 -11.10
C LEU A 41 -9.45 0.47 -12.02
N GLU A 42 -8.18 0.45 -11.65
CA GLU A 42 -7.17 -0.33 -12.35
C GLU A 42 -7.44 -1.84 -12.21
N SER A 43 -7.03 -2.62 -13.22
CA SER A 43 -7.17 -4.09 -13.17
C SER A 43 -6.45 -4.68 -11.95
N GLY A 44 -7.13 -5.59 -11.24
CA GLY A 44 -6.62 -6.19 -10.02
C GLY A 44 -6.93 -5.42 -8.74
N ALA A 45 -7.67 -4.30 -8.81
CA ALA A 45 -8.08 -3.52 -7.63
C ALA A 45 -8.80 -4.36 -6.58
N GLY A 46 -9.74 -5.21 -6.99
CA GLY A 46 -10.48 -6.10 -6.08
C GLY A 46 -9.58 -7.09 -5.35
N THR A 47 -8.59 -7.67 -6.06
CA THR A 47 -7.61 -8.58 -5.44
C THR A 47 -6.74 -7.85 -4.42
N GLU A 48 -6.30 -6.63 -4.75
CA GLU A 48 -5.48 -5.85 -3.82
C GLU A 48 -6.28 -5.39 -2.60
N ALA A 49 -7.53 -4.96 -2.79
CA ALA A 49 -8.44 -4.63 -1.69
C ALA A 49 -8.67 -5.83 -0.76
N GLY A 50 -8.84 -7.04 -1.32
CA GLY A 50 -8.94 -8.27 -0.54
C GLY A 50 -7.71 -8.54 0.30
N ARG A 51 -6.50 -8.46 -0.29
CA ARG A 51 -5.24 -8.64 0.46
C ARG A 51 -5.07 -7.61 1.59
N MET A 52 -5.42 -6.35 1.32
CA MET A 52 -5.37 -5.31 2.33
C MET A 52 -6.36 -5.57 3.46
N TRP A 53 -7.57 -6.02 3.13
CA TRP A 53 -8.58 -6.38 4.10
C TRP A 53 -8.12 -7.54 4.98
N ASP A 54 -7.60 -8.62 4.40
CA ASP A 54 -7.09 -9.78 5.14
C ASP A 54 -5.97 -9.36 6.10
N ARG A 55 -4.99 -8.58 5.63
CA ARG A 55 -3.91 -8.07 6.47
C ARG A 55 -4.39 -7.14 7.58
N TRP A 56 -5.42 -6.33 7.31
CA TRP A 56 -6.03 -5.47 8.31
C TRP A 56 -6.74 -6.28 9.40
N VAL A 57 -7.48 -7.31 9.02
CA VAL A 57 -8.15 -8.21 9.95
C VAL A 57 -7.13 -9.00 10.78
N ASP A 58 -6.13 -9.60 10.12
CA ASP A 58 -5.08 -10.42 10.78
C ASP A 58 -4.27 -9.60 11.79
N SER A 59 -4.08 -8.30 11.50
CA SER A 59 -3.37 -7.36 12.39
C SER A 59 -4.29 -6.69 13.41
N GLN A 60 -5.54 -7.14 13.56
CA GLN A 60 -6.51 -6.58 14.50
C GLN A 60 -6.80 -5.08 14.26
N GLY A 61 -6.80 -4.66 13.00
CA GLY A 61 -7.16 -3.31 12.60
C GLY A 61 -5.98 -2.35 12.39
N ASP A 62 -4.74 -2.85 12.34
CA ASP A 62 -3.58 -1.99 12.06
C ASP A 62 -3.52 -1.63 10.57
N ILE A 63 -3.87 -0.39 10.26
CA ILE A 63 -3.85 0.14 8.89
C ILE A 63 -2.42 0.22 8.32
N ALA A 64 -1.40 0.40 9.17
CA ALA A 64 -0.03 0.43 8.71
C ALA A 64 0.38 -0.94 8.15
N VAL A 65 0.02 -2.03 8.83
CA VAL A 65 0.24 -3.40 8.33
C VAL A 65 -0.48 -3.63 7.00
N ALA A 66 -1.73 -3.17 6.88
CA ALA A 66 -2.53 -3.37 5.67
C ALA A 66 -1.96 -2.64 4.44
N THR A 67 -1.33 -1.49 4.64
CA THR A 67 -0.94 -0.56 3.55
C THR A 67 0.56 -0.50 3.27
N THR A 68 1.37 -1.34 3.91
CA THR A 68 2.82 -1.34 3.73
C THR A 68 3.35 -2.69 3.24
N TRP A 69 4.52 -2.66 2.62
CA TRP A 69 5.38 -3.83 2.44
C TRP A 69 6.47 -3.83 3.51
N GLU A 70 6.84 -5.02 3.95
CA GLU A 70 7.90 -5.21 4.91
C GLU A 70 8.83 -6.35 4.51
N ARG A 71 10.11 -6.26 4.90
CA ARG A 71 11.11 -7.32 4.76
C ARG A 71 11.98 -7.36 6.00
N LYS A 72 12.10 -8.55 6.57
CA LYS A 72 13.10 -8.80 7.61
C LYS A 72 14.46 -8.95 6.94
N VAL A 73 15.46 -8.22 7.42
CA VAL A 73 16.83 -8.34 6.97
C VAL A 73 17.43 -9.65 7.48
N LYS A 74 18.14 -10.37 6.63
CA LYS A 74 18.82 -11.61 7.03
C LYS A 74 19.85 -11.34 8.12
N PRO A 75 20.01 -12.26 9.09
CA PRO A 75 21.03 -12.11 10.12
C PRO A 75 22.44 -11.95 9.53
N GLY A 76 23.21 -11.03 10.09
CA GLY A 76 24.58 -10.75 9.66
C GLY A 76 24.72 -9.70 8.54
N ILE A 77 23.62 -9.27 7.92
CA ILE A 77 23.66 -8.16 6.95
C ILE A 77 23.77 -6.83 7.70
N THR A 78 24.74 -6.02 7.29
CA THR A 78 25.01 -4.72 7.91
C THR A 78 24.23 -3.60 7.21
N VAL A 79 24.12 -2.44 7.86
CA VAL A 79 23.49 -1.24 7.29
C VAL A 79 24.19 -0.83 5.99
N GLU A 80 25.51 -0.89 5.97
CA GLU A 80 26.34 -0.54 4.80
C GLU A 80 26.03 -1.46 3.62
N GLN A 81 25.84 -2.74 3.85
CA GLN A 81 25.46 -3.70 2.79
C GLN A 81 24.06 -3.41 2.23
N ILE A 82 23.10 -3.05 3.12
CA ILE A 82 21.77 -2.61 2.69
C ILE A 82 21.87 -1.36 1.81
N GLU A 83 22.66 -0.40 2.22
CA GLU A 83 22.88 0.86 1.47
C GLU A 83 23.57 0.62 0.13
N GLN A 84 24.52 -0.31 0.06
CA GLN A 84 25.15 -0.74 -1.19
C GLN A 84 24.14 -1.39 -2.13
N SER A 85 23.27 -2.24 -1.62
CA SER A 85 22.16 -2.83 -2.41
C SER A 85 21.24 -1.74 -2.97
N PHE A 86 20.87 -0.77 -2.16
CA PHE A 86 20.06 0.37 -2.60
C PHE A 86 20.76 1.20 -3.68
N ALA A 87 22.07 1.47 -3.51
CA ALA A 87 22.85 2.22 -4.49
C ALA A 87 22.93 1.48 -5.83
N SER A 88 23.12 0.15 -5.81
CA SER A 88 23.16 -0.69 -7.02
C SER A 88 21.83 -0.64 -7.78
N VAL A 89 20.71 -0.90 -7.12
CA VAL A 89 19.37 -0.82 -7.74
C VAL A 89 19.09 0.60 -8.26
N SER A 90 19.47 1.62 -7.49
CA SER A 90 19.31 3.03 -7.86
C SER A 90 20.03 3.34 -9.18
N ALA A 91 21.26 2.85 -9.34
CA ALA A 91 22.03 3.02 -10.57
C ALA A 91 21.46 2.24 -11.75
N GLU A 92 21.10 0.95 -11.53
CA GLU A 92 20.57 0.07 -12.56
C GLU A 92 19.22 0.55 -13.13
N LEU A 93 18.32 1.03 -12.27
CA LEU A 93 16.97 1.40 -12.65
C LEU A 93 16.74 2.91 -12.80
N ASN A 94 17.82 3.72 -12.72
CA ASN A 94 17.77 5.18 -12.79
C ASN A 94 16.72 5.78 -11.82
N PHE A 95 16.73 5.29 -10.57
CA PHE A 95 15.82 5.69 -9.51
C PHE A 95 16.61 6.41 -8.41
N ARG A 96 16.76 7.72 -8.52
CA ARG A 96 17.75 8.50 -7.79
C ARG A 96 17.46 8.71 -6.31
N PRO A 97 18.48 8.66 -5.43
CA PRO A 97 18.34 9.10 -4.05
C PRO A 97 18.09 10.61 -4.03
N VAL A 98 17.15 11.05 -3.21
CA VAL A 98 16.74 12.47 -3.07
C VAL A 98 16.78 12.96 -1.64
N GLY A 99 17.09 12.10 -0.68
CA GLY A 99 17.29 12.46 0.71
C GLY A 99 17.36 11.27 1.66
N GLU A 100 17.92 11.54 2.82
CA GLU A 100 18.01 10.61 3.94
C GLU A 100 17.64 11.34 5.24
N LEU A 101 16.95 10.64 6.13
CA LEU A 101 16.59 11.15 7.45
C LEU A 101 17.05 10.14 8.50
N PRO A 102 18.21 10.37 9.14
CA PRO A 102 18.71 9.49 10.22
C PRO A 102 18.04 9.85 11.56
N LEU A 103 16.76 9.47 11.70
CA LEU A 103 15.90 9.89 12.81
C LEU A 103 16.41 9.43 14.18
N SER A 104 16.97 8.21 14.27
CA SER A 104 17.58 7.75 15.53
C SER A 104 18.74 8.63 15.95
N LYS A 105 19.61 9.05 15.00
CA LYS A 105 20.73 9.92 15.28
C LYS A 105 20.30 11.32 15.74
N GLU A 106 19.28 11.85 15.10
CA GLU A 106 18.68 13.14 15.51
C GLU A 106 18.11 13.06 16.93
N LEU A 107 17.44 11.94 17.25
CA LEU A 107 16.88 11.72 18.57
C LEU A 107 17.99 11.55 19.64
N GLU A 108 19.07 10.83 19.31
CA GLU A 108 20.26 10.72 20.17
C GLU A 108 20.86 12.10 20.48
N ASN A 109 21.03 12.94 19.46
CA ASN A 109 21.58 14.28 19.60
C ASN A 109 20.72 15.16 20.54
N ARG A 110 19.40 15.01 20.48
CA ARG A 110 18.47 15.80 21.33
C ARG A 110 18.33 15.27 22.75
N THR A 111 18.44 13.96 22.93
CA THR A 111 18.17 13.33 24.25
C THR A 111 19.41 12.94 25.01
N GLY A 112 20.56 12.84 24.34
CA GLY A 112 21.81 12.30 24.88
C GLY A 112 21.75 10.80 25.22
N LYS A 113 20.74 10.08 24.69
CA LYS A 113 20.54 8.65 24.98
C LYS A 113 20.62 7.82 23.71
N PRO A 114 21.28 6.64 23.74
CA PRO A 114 21.29 5.72 22.61
C PRO A 114 19.88 5.37 22.14
N GLN A 115 19.68 5.23 20.84
CA GLN A 115 18.41 4.92 20.23
C GLN A 115 18.56 3.68 19.31
N LYS A 116 17.50 2.87 19.21
CA LYS A 116 17.40 1.85 18.17
C LYS A 116 17.39 2.51 16.80
N LEU A 117 18.04 1.88 15.83
CA LEU A 117 18.14 2.43 14.49
C LEU A 117 16.78 2.73 13.87
N LEU A 118 16.63 3.94 13.38
CA LEU A 118 15.52 4.42 12.58
C LEU A 118 16.06 5.39 11.53
N LYS A 119 16.08 4.94 10.27
CA LYS A 119 16.59 5.75 9.15
C LYS A 119 15.66 5.64 7.96
N VAL A 120 15.31 6.77 7.35
CA VAL A 120 14.46 6.84 6.16
C VAL A 120 15.31 7.21 4.96
N TYR A 121 15.17 6.42 3.89
CA TYR A 121 15.78 6.67 2.58
C TYR A 121 14.70 7.10 1.61
N SER A 122 14.98 8.12 0.83
CA SER A 122 14.03 8.72 -0.11
C SER A 122 14.57 8.62 -1.52
N TYR A 123 13.77 8.11 -2.44
CA TYR A 123 14.09 7.90 -3.84
C TYR A 123 13.03 8.48 -4.75
N CYS A 124 13.44 8.97 -5.94
CA CYS A 124 12.49 9.52 -6.89
C CYS A 124 13.00 9.41 -8.34
N ASN A 125 12.08 9.14 -9.26
CA ASN A 125 12.26 9.46 -10.65
C ASN A 125 11.44 10.74 -10.96
N PRO A 126 12.08 11.91 -11.19
CA PRO A 126 11.36 13.18 -11.29
C PRO A 126 10.43 13.25 -12.51
N PHE A 127 10.74 12.54 -13.60
CA PHE A 127 9.88 12.50 -14.79
C PHE A 127 8.58 11.76 -14.51
N THR A 128 8.67 10.58 -13.88
CA THR A 128 7.49 9.81 -13.46
C THR A 128 6.70 10.58 -12.41
N ALA A 129 7.38 11.17 -11.42
CA ALA A 129 6.74 11.98 -10.38
C ALA A 129 5.95 13.14 -10.98
N ARG A 130 6.50 13.87 -11.95
CA ARG A 130 5.80 14.96 -12.63
C ARG A 130 4.52 14.48 -13.34
N LYS A 131 4.64 13.42 -14.14
CA LYS A 131 3.49 12.80 -14.83
C LYS A 131 2.39 12.34 -13.85
N MET A 132 2.78 11.74 -12.71
CA MET A 132 1.83 11.30 -11.69
C MET A 132 1.06 12.48 -11.09
N VAL A 133 1.74 13.58 -10.78
CA VAL A 133 1.13 14.80 -10.24
C VAL A 133 0.25 15.49 -11.28
N ASP A 134 0.63 15.48 -12.56
CA ASP A 134 -0.19 16.00 -13.66
C ASP A 134 -1.47 15.18 -13.85
N PHE A 135 -1.38 13.85 -13.69
CA PHE A 135 -2.55 12.97 -13.73
C PHE A 135 -3.49 13.17 -12.53
N SER A 136 -2.92 13.35 -11.33
CA SER A 136 -3.67 13.64 -10.10
C SER A 136 -2.78 14.43 -9.13
N PRO A 137 -3.10 15.71 -8.85
CA PRO A 137 -2.32 16.54 -7.93
C PRO A 137 -2.15 15.94 -6.52
N HIS A 138 -3.13 15.14 -6.07
CA HIS A 138 -3.06 14.47 -4.78
C HIS A 138 -1.92 13.45 -4.68
N MET A 139 -1.39 12.96 -5.82
CA MET A 139 -0.22 12.07 -5.84
C MET A 139 1.03 12.75 -5.27
N ALA A 140 1.07 14.09 -5.21
CA ALA A 140 2.17 14.82 -4.58
C ALA A 140 2.36 14.45 -3.10
N ALA A 141 1.30 14.07 -2.39
CA ALA A 141 1.38 13.66 -0.98
C ALA A 141 2.16 12.35 -0.75
N TYR A 142 2.32 11.52 -1.79
CA TYR A 142 3.05 10.26 -1.71
C TYR A 142 4.54 10.38 -2.11
N LEU A 143 4.97 11.56 -2.55
CA LEU A 143 6.35 11.82 -2.95
C LEU A 143 7.22 12.28 -1.77
N PRO A 144 8.51 11.93 -1.78
CA PRO A 144 9.15 10.87 -2.59
C PRO A 144 8.80 9.47 -2.09
N CYS A 145 9.10 8.42 -2.87
CA CYS A 145 9.05 7.05 -2.38
C CYS A 145 10.07 6.86 -1.26
N ARG A 146 9.71 6.15 -0.21
CA ARG A 146 10.54 6.00 0.99
C ARG A 146 10.69 4.53 1.34
N ILE A 147 11.90 4.16 1.77
CA ILE A 147 12.18 2.91 2.46
C ILE A 147 12.71 3.28 3.83
N THR A 148 12.14 2.70 4.87
CA THR A 148 12.57 2.94 6.25
C THR A 148 13.23 1.69 6.80
N LEU A 149 14.46 1.84 7.29
CA LEU A 149 15.19 0.81 8.01
C LEU A 149 14.95 1.01 9.51
N VAL A 150 14.47 -0.04 10.16
CA VAL A 150 14.04 -0.04 11.56
C VAL A 150 14.73 -1.19 12.31
N GLU A 151 15.37 -0.90 13.41
CA GLU A 151 15.85 -1.90 14.35
C GLU A 151 14.74 -2.29 15.32
N ARG A 152 14.43 -3.58 15.35
CA ARG A 152 13.48 -4.19 16.29
C ARG A 152 14.22 -5.16 17.21
N ASP A 153 13.54 -5.70 18.20
CA ASP A 153 14.13 -6.68 19.14
C ASP A 153 14.60 -7.97 18.43
N ASP A 154 13.99 -8.27 17.29
CA ASP A 154 14.26 -9.46 16.49
C ASP A 154 15.16 -9.21 15.26
N GLY A 155 15.79 -8.03 15.16
CA GLY A 155 16.71 -7.66 14.09
C GLY A 155 16.28 -6.45 13.28
N LEU A 156 16.93 -6.25 12.13
CA LEU A 156 16.65 -5.16 11.20
C LEU A 156 15.49 -5.49 10.28
N TRP A 157 14.68 -4.49 9.98
CA TRP A 157 13.52 -4.57 9.10
C TRP A 157 13.46 -3.40 8.14
N LEU A 158 13.02 -3.67 6.91
CA LEU A 158 12.74 -2.68 5.89
C LEU A 158 11.22 -2.52 5.73
N TYR A 159 10.75 -1.28 5.66
CA TYR A 159 9.34 -0.94 5.47
C TYR A 159 9.18 0.08 4.35
N THR A 160 8.15 -0.06 3.54
CA THR A 160 7.76 0.92 2.53
C THR A 160 6.25 0.90 2.32
N LEU A 161 5.70 1.91 1.68
CA LEU A 161 4.29 1.91 1.27
C LEU A 161 4.04 0.80 0.24
N ASN A 162 2.90 0.13 0.32
CA ASN A 162 2.49 -0.86 -0.66
C ASN A 162 2.26 -0.20 -2.03
N MET A 163 3.22 -0.40 -2.94
CA MET A 163 3.17 0.19 -4.28
C MET A 163 2.09 -0.46 -5.17
N ASP A 164 1.74 -1.73 -4.93
CA ASP A 164 0.63 -2.38 -5.65
C ASP A 164 -0.71 -1.73 -5.26
N MET A 165 -0.92 -1.41 -3.99
CA MET A 165 -2.07 -0.63 -3.53
C MET A 165 -2.15 0.72 -4.27
N MET A 166 -1.03 1.45 -4.33
CA MET A 166 -0.96 2.77 -4.98
C MET A 166 -1.34 2.73 -6.45
N ILE A 167 -0.92 1.68 -7.18
CA ILE A 167 -1.16 1.53 -8.61
C ILE A 167 -2.55 0.95 -8.87
N ARG A 168 -2.93 -0.13 -8.18
CA ARG A 168 -4.12 -0.92 -8.51
C ARG A 168 -5.41 -0.36 -7.93
N MET A 169 -5.38 0.24 -6.74
CA MET A 169 -6.57 0.83 -6.13
C MET A 169 -6.85 2.26 -6.59
N GLY A 170 -6.02 2.80 -7.47
CA GLY A 170 -6.22 4.09 -8.12
C GLY A 170 -7.09 4.00 -9.38
N ARG A 171 -7.40 5.18 -9.92
CA ARG A 171 -8.01 5.32 -11.24
C ARG A 171 -7.06 4.78 -12.30
N THR A 172 -7.59 4.09 -13.32
CA THR A 172 -6.83 3.54 -14.46
C THR A 172 -5.85 4.57 -15.01
N LEU A 173 -4.57 4.21 -15.00
CA LEU A 173 -3.50 5.07 -15.50
C LEU A 173 -3.40 4.98 -17.03
N PRO A 174 -3.05 6.07 -17.71
CA PRO A 174 -2.64 6.02 -19.12
C PRO A 174 -1.51 4.99 -19.31
N PRO A 175 -1.45 4.26 -20.45
CA PRO A 175 -0.53 3.14 -20.64
C PRO A 175 0.94 3.46 -20.41
N ASP A 176 1.41 4.64 -20.84
CA ASP A 176 2.79 5.11 -20.66
C ASP A 176 3.08 5.44 -19.19
N LEU A 177 2.16 6.11 -18.51
CA LEU A 177 2.29 6.41 -17.10
C LEU A 177 2.23 5.14 -16.24
N LYS A 178 1.39 4.18 -16.60
CA LYS A 178 1.32 2.87 -15.94
C LYS A 178 2.64 2.13 -16.07
N ALA A 179 3.24 2.11 -17.27
CA ALA A 179 4.54 1.49 -17.49
C ALA A 179 5.63 2.15 -16.61
N ASP A 180 5.64 3.47 -16.51
CA ASP A 180 6.58 4.19 -15.65
C ASP A 180 6.33 3.92 -14.15
N ALA A 181 5.07 3.89 -13.71
CA ALA A 181 4.71 3.55 -12.32
C ALA A 181 5.13 2.13 -11.94
N LEU A 182 5.00 1.16 -12.86
CA LEU A 182 5.45 -0.21 -12.66
C LEU A 182 6.99 -0.31 -12.54
N LYS A 183 7.75 0.51 -13.27
CA LYS A 183 9.22 0.59 -13.10
C LYS A 183 9.60 1.12 -11.72
N VAL A 184 8.91 2.15 -11.22
CA VAL A 184 9.11 2.67 -9.87
C VAL A 184 8.78 1.61 -8.81
N ARG A 185 7.65 0.92 -8.98
CA ARG A 185 7.24 -0.21 -8.13
C ARG A 185 8.33 -1.28 -8.08
N GLU A 186 8.87 -1.65 -9.24
CA GLU A 186 9.92 -2.66 -9.37
C GLU A 186 11.22 -2.21 -8.69
N ALA A 187 11.62 -0.95 -8.85
CA ALA A 187 12.81 -0.42 -8.19
C ALA A 187 12.69 -0.51 -6.65
N ILE A 188 11.57 -0.08 -6.09
CA ILE A 188 11.33 -0.19 -4.64
C ILE A 188 11.33 -1.66 -4.19
N TRP A 189 10.68 -2.55 -4.97
CA TRP A 189 10.65 -3.96 -4.65
C TRP A 189 12.05 -4.58 -4.62
N GLN A 190 12.86 -4.31 -5.64
CA GLN A 190 14.23 -4.82 -5.70
C GLN A 190 15.12 -4.25 -4.59
N MET A 191 14.96 -2.97 -4.24
CA MET A 191 15.64 -2.40 -3.08
C MET A 191 15.28 -3.16 -1.79
N MET A 192 14.00 -3.46 -1.58
CA MET A 192 13.54 -4.22 -0.41
C MET A 192 14.11 -5.64 -0.38
N GLU A 193 14.05 -6.37 -1.50
CA GLU A 193 14.52 -7.76 -1.59
C GLU A 193 16.05 -7.83 -1.47
N ARG A 194 16.78 -7.06 -2.29
CA ARG A 194 18.26 -7.10 -2.31
C ARG A 194 18.83 -6.54 -1.01
N GLY A 195 18.26 -5.44 -0.49
CA GLY A 195 18.67 -4.88 0.79
C GLY A 195 18.46 -5.85 1.96
N ALA A 196 17.35 -6.58 1.99
CA ALA A 196 17.10 -7.57 3.03
C ALA A 196 18.02 -8.79 2.94
N ASN A 197 18.53 -9.11 1.75
CA ASN A 197 19.41 -10.24 1.48
C ASN A 197 20.90 -9.88 1.52
N GLY A 198 21.25 -8.59 1.42
CA GLY A 198 22.63 -8.12 1.24
C GLY A 198 23.18 -8.37 -0.17
N ASP A 199 22.30 -8.41 -1.20
CA ASP A 199 22.66 -8.63 -2.60
C ASP A 199 22.95 -7.27 -3.27
N PHE A 200 24.04 -7.19 -4.09
CA PHE A 200 24.43 -5.97 -4.78
C PHE A 200 24.29 -6.10 -6.29
#